data_bbcae0a8a94582ed536c159426958a0f
#
_entry.id   bbcae0a8a94582ed536c159426958a0f
#
_cell.length_a   1.000
_cell.length_b   1.000
_cell.length_c   1.000
_cell.angle_alpha   90.00
_cell.angle_beta   90.00
_cell.angle_gamma   90.00
#
_symmetry.space_group_name_H-M   'P 1'
#
loop_
_entity.id
_entity.type
_entity.pdbx_description
1 polymer ?
#
loop_
_entity_poly.entity_id
_entity_poly.type
_entity_poly.pdbx_seq_one_letter_code
_entity_poly.pdbx_strand_id
1 'polypeptide(L)' 'MNWDQVEGNWKQLKGKAKQKWGKFTDDELDVLSGKKDELVGKLQEKYGMAKDKAEQEAELWREAC' A
#
# COMPACT_ATOMS: atom_id res chain seq x y z
N MET A 1 5.76 -0.67 -11.78
CA MET A 1 4.51 -1.40 -12.10
C MET A 1 3.34 -0.44 -12.03
N ASN A 2 2.29 -0.71 -12.81
CA ASN A 2 1.05 0.05 -12.65
C ASN A 2 0.20 -0.59 -11.54
N TRP A 3 -0.87 0.09 -11.13
CA TRP A 3 -1.70 -0.40 -10.03
C TRP A 3 -2.45 -1.69 -10.35
N ASP A 4 -2.79 -1.92 -11.62
CA ASP A 4 -3.41 -3.18 -12.04
C ASP A 4 -2.43 -4.35 -11.82
N GLN A 5 -1.17 -4.13 -12.14
CA GLN A 5 -0.12 -5.13 -11.90
C GLN A 5 0.11 -5.36 -10.42
N VAL A 6 0.06 -4.30 -9.62
CA VAL A 6 0.18 -4.41 -8.17
C VAL A 6 -0.94 -5.29 -7.63
N GLU A 7 -2.19 -5.05 -8.05
CA GLU A 7 -3.32 -5.88 -7.62
C GLU A 7 -3.14 -7.33 -8.07
N GLY A 8 -2.73 -7.53 -9.31
CA GLY A 8 -2.54 -8.88 -9.85
C GLY A 8 -1.42 -9.67 -9.17
N ASN A 9 -0.43 -8.97 -8.64
CA ASN A 9 0.71 -9.58 -7.97
C ASN A 9 0.69 -9.36 -6.46
N TRP A 10 -0.46 -8.98 -5.89
CA TRP A 10 -0.52 -8.56 -4.50
C TRP A 10 -0.02 -9.60 -3.53
N LYS A 11 -0.31 -10.87 -3.77
CA LYS A 11 0.14 -11.94 -2.90
C LYS A 11 1.67 -11.94 -2.75
N GLN A 12 2.39 -11.63 -3.83
CA GLN A 12 3.85 -11.53 -3.81
C GLN A 12 4.32 -10.20 -3.23
N LEU A 13 3.60 -9.12 -3.51
CA LEU A 13 3.99 -7.78 -3.08
C LEU A 13 3.61 -7.47 -1.64
N LYS A 14 2.70 -8.22 -1.06
CA LYS A 14 2.23 -8.05 0.31
C LYS A 14 3.39 -7.99 1.31
N GLY A 15 4.36 -8.86 1.16
CA GLY A 15 5.53 -8.88 2.04
C GLY A 15 6.36 -7.61 1.95
N LYS A 16 6.49 -7.06 0.75
CA LYS A 16 7.21 -5.79 0.54
C LYS A 16 6.48 -4.64 1.20
N ALA A 17 5.15 -4.62 1.08
CA ALA A 17 4.33 -3.60 1.72
C ALA A 17 4.48 -3.67 3.24
N LYS A 18 4.51 -4.87 3.80
CA LYS A 18 4.70 -5.07 5.23
C LYS A 18 6.06 -4.56 5.70
N GLN A 19 7.10 -4.76 4.90
CA GLN A 19 8.43 -4.26 5.23
C GLN A 19 8.46 -2.73 5.23
N LYS A 20 7.77 -2.12 4.28
CA LYS A 20 7.72 -0.65 4.19
C LYS A 20 6.87 -0.05 5.30
N TRP A 21 5.72 -0.64 5.56
CA TRP A 21 4.74 -0.12 6.52
C TRP A 21 4.43 -1.18 7.58
N GLY A 22 5.30 -1.25 8.56
CA GLY A 22 5.21 -2.27 9.61
C GLY A 22 3.97 -2.19 10.49
N LYS A 23 3.28 -1.06 10.49
CA LYS A 23 2.04 -0.90 11.28
C LYS A 23 0.85 -1.64 10.69
N PHE A 24 0.93 -2.03 9.42
CA PHE A 24 -0.15 -2.80 8.80
C PHE A 24 -0.10 -4.23 9.29
N THR A 25 -1.27 -4.78 9.61
CA THR A 25 -1.40 -6.21 9.91
C THR A 25 -1.57 -6.99 8.62
N ASP A 26 -1.33 -8.29 8.68
CA ASP A 26 -1.54 -9.16 7.51
C ASP A 26 -2.99 -9.11 7.04
N ASP A 27 -3.94 -9.07 7.97
CA ASP A 27 -5.36 -8.97 7.64
C ASP A 27 -5.67 -7.68 6.89
N GLU A 28 -5.08 -6.58 7.35
CA GLU A 28 -5.28 -5.28 6.68
C GLU A 28 -4.71 -5.30 5.27
N LEU A 29 -3.54 -5.90 5.10
CA LEU A 29 -2.93 -6.01 3.78
C LEU A 29 -3.75 -6.89 2.85
N ASP A 30 -4.37 -7.95 3.37
CA ASP A 30 -5.26 -8.78 2.58
C ASP A 30 -6.49 -7.99 2.14
N VAL A 31 -7.05 -7.17 3.01
CA VAL A 31 -8.20 -6.32 2.68
C VAL A 31 -7.82 -5.29 1.63
N LEU A 32 -6.61 -4.72 1.70
CA LEU A 32 -6.13 -3.76 0.71
C LEU A 32 -6.12 -4.34 -0.70
N SER A 33 -5.70 -5.58 -0.83
CA SER A 33 -5.64 -6.28 -2.12
C SER A 33 -4.85 -5.54 -3.20
N GLY A 34 -3.93 -4.66 -2.79
CA GLY A 34 -3.10 -3.90 -3.71
C GLY A 34 -3.78 -2.71 -4.36
N LYS A 35 -4.97 -2.33 -3.91
CA LYS A 35 -5.70 -1.20 -4.48
C LYS A 35 -5.15 0.13 -3.95
N LYS A 36 -4.87 1.05 -4.86
CA LYS A 36 -4.30 2.35 -4.50
C LYS A 36 -5.16 3.10 -3.48
N ASP A 37 -6.47 3.19 -3.73
CA ASP A 37 -7.36 3.96 -2.88
C ASP A 37 -7.39 3.41 -1.45
N GLU A 38 -7.42 2.09 -1.34
CA GLU A 38 -7.39 1.43 -0.03
C GLU A 38 -6.07 1.67 0.68
N LEU A 39 -4.95 1.61 -0.04
CA LEU A 39 -3.63 1.85 0.53
C LEU A 39 -3.52 3.29 1.03
N VAL A 40 -3.94 4.26 0.22
CA VAL A 40 -3.91 5.68 0.60
C VAL A 40 -4.75 5.90 1.86
N GLY A 41 -5.95 5.33 1.90
CA GLY A 41 -6.83 5.45 3.05
C GLY A 41 -6.20 4.87 4.33
N LYS A 42 -5.55 3.72 4.21
CA LYS A 42 -4.89 3.10 5.36
C LYS A 42 -3.67 3.88 5.83
N LEU A 43 -2.91 4.47 4.91
CA LEU A 43 -1.79 5.32 5.29
C LEU A 43 -2.26 6.55 6.06
N GLN A 44 -3.37 7.14 5.65
CA GLN A 44 -3.97 8.25 6.38
C GLN A 44 -4.42 7.83 7.77
N GLU A 45 -5.06 6.67 7.86
CA GLU A 45 -5.61 6.17 9.12
C GLU A 45 -4.52 5.73 10.09
N LYS A 46 -3.57 4.93 9.61
CA LYS A 46 -2.55 4.32 10.48
C LYS A 46 -1.39 5.25 10.81
N TYR A 47 -1.01 6.09 9.88
CA TYR A 47 0.16 6.97 10.03
C TYR A 47 -0.19 8.43 10.17
N GLY A 48 -1.48 8.77 10.10
CA GLY A 48 -1.91 10.16 10.22
C GLY A 48 -1.44 11.06 9.10
N MET A 49 -1.16 10.49 7.94
CA MET A 49 -0.69 11.27 6.80
C MET A 49 -1.81 12.08 6.17
N ALA A 50 -1.48 13.28 5.66
CA ALA A 50 -2.39 13.98 4.77
C ALA A 50 -2.55 13.16 3.50
N LYS A 51 -3.67 13.36 2.79
CA LYS A 51 -3.95 12.59 1.58
C LYS A 51 -2.82 12.71 0.55
N ASP A 52 -2.32 13.92 0.32
CA ASP A 52 -1.24 14.16 -0.64
C ASP A 52 0.00 13.36 -0.29
N LYS A 53 0.36 13.34 0.98
CA LYS A 53 1.52 12.60 1.46
C LYS A 53 1.32 11.10 1.31
N ALA A 54 0.13 10.62 1.65
CA ALA A 54 -0.21 9.20 1.54
C ALA A 54 -0.16 8.75 0.07
N GLU A 55 -0.68 9.57 -0.85
CA GLU A 55 -0.62 9.27 -2.27
C GLU A 55 0.83 9.21 -2.77
N GLN A 56 1.65 10.16 -2.33
CA GLN A 56 3.06 10.21 -2.68
C GLN A 56 3.80 8.96 -2.21
N GLU A 57 3.57 8.56 -0.96
CA GLU A 57 4.16 7.35 -0.40
C GLU A 57 3.77 6.11 -1.20
N ALA A 58 2.49 6.00 -1.53
CA ALA A 58 1.98 4.87 -2.30
C ALA A 58 2.63 4.81 -3.68
N GLU A 59 2.73 5.95 -4.36
CA GLU A 59 3.33 6.01 -5.69
C GLU A 59 4.82 5.67 -5.66
N LEU A 60 5.55 6.19 -4.68
CA LEU A 60 6.98 5.89 -4.55
C LEU A 60 7.21 4.39 -4.32
N TRP A 61 6.39 3.80 -3.47
CA TRP A 61 6.50 2.37 -3.21
C TRP A 61 6.20 1.56 -4.48
N ARG A 62 5.15 1.94 -5.20
CA ARG A 62 4.79 1.27 -6.44
C ARG A 62 5.93 1.31 -7.46
N GLU A 63 6.57 2.46 -7.59
CA GLU A 63 7.68 2.63 -8.52
C GLU A 63 8.89 1.79 -8.13
N ALA A 64 9.11 1.58 -6.83
CA ALA A 64 10.24 0.82 -6.33
C ALA A 64 10.05 -0.70 -6.45
N CYS A 65 8.83 -1.16 -6.70
CA CYS A 65 8.54 -2.60 -6.80
C CYS A 65 8.82 -3.18 -8.19
#